data_e841b088ecbec5228b79bd784e8ac1e5
#
_entry.id   e841b088ecbec5228b79bd784e8ac1e5
#
_cell.length_a   1.000
_cell.length_b   1.000
_cell.length_c   1.000
_cell.angle_alpha   90.00
_cell.angle_beta   90.00
_cell.angle_gamma   90.00
#
_symmetry.space_group_name_H-M   'P 1'
#
loop_
_entity.id
_entity.type
_entity.pdbx_description
1 polymer ?
#
loop_
_entity_poly.entity_id
_entity_poly.type
_entity_poly.pdbx_seq_one_letter_code
_entity_poly.pdbx_strand_id
1 'polypeptide(L)'
;MTPFSGQHLRTLLMVCVLGVLALLSGPAGAAQYAAYVMDARTGETLYAKNAETALPPASLTKMMTLYIAFQDIEAGRVTLDTLITVSENAANQAPTRLGLKAGQKIALRYLIRAAAVKSANDAASAIGDALGGSQAKWAERMTSTARQLGMKQTTFKNANGLTMKGHLSSAKDMSILGRHLFYDFPQYYNIFSRRSTDAGLATVNNTNRKFLDAYEGADGIKTGYTDAAGFNLTASAERNGVRIIATVFGGTSTAMRNQKMAELLDLGFDKAQPGARTVKPVPADPEAALLVAEADEGTVDEALPEVESGAGKTIRLNLAVATSPRPQARPGQTLELATVVEAIATVSAPPPADSLDGQALAMADGGTASSPSQGLVTVTASASEQPLQLASGDVRPAKRNTPIYTDADAELSAVPAKPEVVTRVSTSGGEHWGVHLGHYGSRSEAERLLLKIQLAESATLGDGLRKVVERKGGYDANFMGLSQENADLACRRLQARGSICFTIGQ
;
A
#
# COMPACT_ATOMS: atom_id res chain seq x y z
N MET A 1 18.90 27.59 72.20
CA MET A 1 18.01 26.93 71.24
C MET A 1 17.56 28.01 70.25
N THR A 2 18.17 28.01 69.04
CA THR A 2 17.83 28.97 67.99
C THR A 2 16.58 28.48 67.24
N PRO A 3 15.55 29.31 67.00
CA PRO A 3 14.32 28.90 66.35
C PRO A 3 14.64 28.59 64.87
N PHE A 4 14.26 27.38 64.41
CA PHE A 4 14.32 27.00 63.01
C PHE A 4 13.51 27.99 62.17
N SER A 5 14.17 28.75 61.31
CA SER A 5 13.51 29.77 60.52
C SER A 5 12.56 29.09 59.51
N GLY A 6 11.34 29.63 59.37
CA GLY A 6 10.31 29.08 58.46
C GLY A 6 10.76 28.95 56.99
N GLN A 7 11.89 29.53 56.61
CA GLN A 7 12.53 29.36 55.30
C GLN A 7 13.12 27.96 55.13
N HIS A 8 13.78 27.39 56.13
CA HIS A 8 14.35 26.04 56.05
C HIS A 8 13.27 24.96 55.92
N LEU A 9 12.14 25.14 56.59
CA LEU A 9 10.99 24.24 56.51
C LEU A 9 10.37 24.26 55.12
N ARG A 10 10.23 25.43 54.49
CA ARG A 10 9.71 25.59 53.11
C ARG A 10 10.65 24.96 52.08
N THR A 11 11.96 25.14 52.24
CA THR A 11 12.98 24.55 51.34
C THR A 11 12.96 23.03 51.47
N LEU A 12 12.86 22.49 52.67
CA LEU A 12 12.78 21.05 52.90
C LEU A 12 11.53 20.44 52.26
N LEU A 13 10.37 21.10 52.42
CA LEU A 13 9.10 20.68 51.85
C LEU A 13 9.16 20.69 50.31
N MET A 14 9.76 21.71 49.72
CA MET A 14 9.92 21.82 48.27
C MET A 14 10.84 20.74 47.72
N VAL A 15 11.93 20.40 48.39
CA VAL A 15 12.83 19.31 48.03
C VAL A 15 12.13 17.95 48.15
N CYS A 16 11.35 17.75 49.23
CA CYS A 16 10.56 16.51 49.36
C CYS A 16 9.49 16.37 48.26
N VAL A 17 8.79 17.46 47.90
CA VAL A 17 7.79 17.45 46.83
C VAL A 17 8.45 17.16 45.46
N LEU A 18 9.60 17.79 45.17
CA LEU A 18 10.37 17.50 43.94
C LEU A 18 10.91 16.08 43.94
N GLY A 19 11.35 15.54 45.08
CA GLY A 19 11.76 14.14 45.22
C GLY A 19 10.62 13.15 44.96
N VAL A 20 9.44 13.42 45.49
CA VAL A 20 8.24 12.61 45.26
C VAL A 20 7.77 12.70 43.82
N LEU A 21 7.79 13.87 43.20
CA LEU A 21 7.50 14.05 41.76
C LEU A 21 8.50 13.30 40.85
N ALA A 22 9.79 13.29 41.22
CA ALA A 22 10.82 12.53 40.50
C ALA A 22 10.64 11.00 40.65
N LEU A 23 10.16 10.53 41.81
CA LEU A 23 9.86 9.12 42.05
C LEU A 23 8.56 8.64 41.36
N LEU A 24 7.62 9.57 41.11
CA LEU A 24 6.39 9.31 40.35
C LEU A 24 6.60 9.34 38.82
N SER A 25 7.72 9.89 38.35
CA SER A 25 8.12 9.83 36.95
C SER A 25 8.65 8.42 36.66
N GLY A 26 7.73 7.50 36.43
CA GLY A 26 8.12 6.16 35.93
C GLY A 26 9.01 6.30 34.68
N PRO A 27 9.95 5.37 34.42
CA PRO A 27 10.78 5.45 33.24
C PRO A 27 9.88 5.47 32.01
N ALA A 28 9.94 6.54 31.22
CA ALA A 28 9.37 6.56 29.89
C ALA A 28 10.11 5.48 29.09
N GLY A 29 9.59 4.25 29.11
CA GLY A 29 10.17 3.12 28.43
C GLY A 29 10.25 3.43 26.94
N ALA A 30 11.47 3.49 26.39
CA ALA A 30 11.65 3.60 24.94
C ALA A 30 10.88 2.46 24.25
N ALA A 31 10.19 2.76 23.15
CA ALA A 31 9.45 1.76 22.40
C ALA A 31 10.37 0.59 22.02
N GLN A 32 9.92 -0.62 22.28
CA GLN A 32 10.72 -1.82 22.07
C GLN A 32 11.00 -2.02 20.58
N TYR A 33 12.29 -2.18 20.23
CA TYR A 33 12.70 -2.46 18.85
C TYR A 33 12.42 -3.90 18.47
N ALA A 34 11.77 -4.09 17.32
CA ALA A 34 11.62 -5.38 16.66
C ALA A 34 11.81 -5.24 15.15
N ALA A 35 12.33 -6.28 14.51
CA ALA A 35 12.54 -6.32 13.07
C ALA A 35 12.39 -7.72 12.50
N TYR A 36 11.89 -7.77 11.26
CA TYR A 36 11.73 -9.01 10.50
C TYR A 36 11.97 -8.75 9.03
N VAL A 37 12.62 -9.71 8.34
CA VAL A 37 12.89 -9.67 6.90
C VAL A 37 12.54 -11.01 6.29
N MET A 38 11.83 -11.01 5.18
CA MET A 38 11.50 -12.22 4.41
C MET A 38 11.77 -12.05 2.93
N ASP A 39 12.10 -13.16 2.28
CA ASP A 39 11.97 -13.30 0.84
C ASP A 39 10.49 -13.42 0.50
N ALA A 40 9.93 -12.42 -0.18
CA ALA A 40 8.51 -12.42 -0.50
C ALA A 40 8.12 -13.52 -1.49
N ARG A 41 9.06 -14.04 -2.30
CA ARG A 41 8.82 -15.11 -3.26
C ARG A 41 8.52 -16.42 -2.54
N THR A 42 9.32 -16.77 -1.54
CA THR A 42 9.24 -18.08 -0.85
C THR A 42 8.49 -18.00 0.47
N GLY A 43 8.47 -16.83 1.12
CA GLY A 43 8.03 -16.66 2.51
C GLY A 43 9.12 -16.99 3.53
N GLU A 44 10.35 -17.31 3.09
CA GLU A 44 11.48 -17.64 3.94
C GLU A 44 11.89 -16.46 4.82
N THR A 45 12.23 -16.77 6.08
CA THR A 45 12.76 -15.78 7.04
C THR A 45 14.24 -15.56 6.80
N LEU A 46 14.63 -14.35 6.42
CA LEU A 46 16.03 -13.98 6.20
C LEU A 46 16.68 -13.31 7.42
N TYR A 47 15.86 -12.66 8.26
CA TYR A 47 16.28 -12.05 9.53
C TYR A 47 15.11 -11.90 10.49
N ALA A 48 15.37 -12.09 11.78
CA ALA A 48 14.39 -11.91 12.85
C ALA A 48 15.07 -11.39 14.12
N LYS A 49 14.54 -10.31 14.70
CA LYS A 49 14.91 -9.79 16.01
C LYS A 49 13.66 -9.33 16.73
N ASN A 50 13.34 -9.98 17.85
CA ASN A 50 12.08 -9.74 18.58
C ASN A 50 10.85 -9.82 17.68
N ALA A 51 10.92 -10.61 16.61
CA ALA A 51 10.01 -10.55 15.47
C ALA A 51 8.57 -10.91 15.79
N GLU A 52 8.34 -11.72 16.83
CA GLU A 52 7.04 -12.18 17.31
C GLU A 52 6.56 -11.43 18.56
N THR A 53 7.32 -10.44 19.05
CA THR A 53 6.88 -9.61 20.17
C THR A 53 5.65 -8.79 19.77
N ALA A 54 4.58 -8.90 20.59
CA ALA A 54 3.34 -8.16 20.37
C ALA A 54 3.54 -6.69 20.79
N LEU A 55 3.54 -5.81 19.80
CA LEU A 55 3.80 -4.37 19.93
C LEU A 55 2.69 -3.55 19.24
N PRO A 56 2.48 -2.28 19.62
CA PRO A 56 1.50 -1.43 18.95
C PRO A 56 1.88 -1.19 17.48
N PRO A 57 1.04 -1.59 16.51
CA PRO A 57 1.36 -1.44 15.08
C PRO A 57 1.25 0.00 14.58
N ALA A 58 0.58 0.87 15.34
CA ALA A 58 0.21 2.20 14.87
C ALA A 58 -0.48 2.13 13.49
N SER A 59 -0.21 3.07 12.59
CA SER A 59 -0.85 3.11 11.27
C SER A 59 -0.48 1.97 10.30
N LEU A 60 0.36 1.01 10.67
CA LEU A 60 0.50 -0.24 9.90
C LEU A 60 -0.84 -1.01 9.89
N THR A 61 -1.68 -0.82 10.91
CA THR A 61 -3.07 -1.32 10.97
C THR A 61 -3.86 -1.09 9.69
N LYS A 62 -3.65 0.06 9.03
CA LYS A 62 -4.36 0.41 7.79
C LYS A 62 -4.07 -0.55 6.63
N MET A 63 -2.97 -1.30 6.72
CA MET A 63 -2.70 -2.37 5.75
C MET A 63 -3.80 -3.43 5.80
N MET A 64 -4.28 -3.82 7.00
CA MET A 64 -5.39 -4.77 7.15
C MET A 64 -6.73 -4.15 6.73
N THR A 65 -6.99 -2.89 7.09
CA THR A 65 -8.19 -2.18 6.63
C THR A 65 -8.28 -2.15 5.11
N LEU A 66 -7.16 -1.88 4.43
CA LEU A 66 -7.10 -1.88 2.96
C LEU A 66 -7.19 -3.28 2.38
N TYR A 67 -6.56 -4.29 3.02
CA TYR A 67 -6.66 -5.68 2.61
C TYR A 67 -8.11 -6.15 2.55
N ILE A 68 -8.88 -5.92 3.62
CA ILE A 68 -10.30 -6.30 3.68
C ILE A 68 -11.15 -5.48 2.71
N ALA A 69 -10.87 -4.18 2.54
CA ALA A 69 -11.55 -3.37 1.53
C ALA A 69 -11.33 -3.91 0.11
N PHE A 70 -10.11 -4.37 -0.21
CA PHE A 70 -9.82 -5.02 -1.49
C PHE A 70 -10.52 -6.38 -1.61
N GLN A 71 -10.59 -7.19 -0.55
CA GLN A 71 -11.39 -8.41 -0.54
C GLN A 71 -12.86 -8.14 -0.86
N ASP A 72 -13.44 -7.08 -0.29
CA ASP A 72 -14.85 -6.73 -0.50
C ASP A 72 -15.10 -6.26 -1.94
N ILE A 73 -14.12 -5.57 -2.54
CA ILE A 73 -14.21 -5.16 -3.96
C ILE A 73 -14.11 -6.38 -4.87
N GLU A 74 -13.14 -7.27 -4.66
CA GLU A 74 -12.98 -8.49 -5.48
C GLU A 74 -14.18 -9.45 -5.34
N ALA A 75 -14.78 -9.52 -4.15
CA ALA A 75 -15.99 -10.29 -3.91
C ALA A 75 -17.28 -9.61 -4.46
N GLY A 76 -17.18 -8.41 -5.05
CA GLY A 76 -18.31 -7.67 -5.61
C GLY A 76 -19.29 -7.10 -4.57
N ARG A 77 -18.94 -7.13 -3.27
CA ARG A 77 -19.78 -6.54 -2.20
C ARG A 77 -19.84 -5.02 -2.27
N VAL A 78 -18.78 -4.40 -2.70
CA VAL A 78 -18.66 -2.96 -2.97
C VAL A 78 -17.82 -2.73 -4.22
N THR A 79 -17.84 -1.50 -4.74
CA THR A 79 -17.00 -1.07 -5.85
C THR A 79 -16.13 0.11 -5.42
N LEU A 80 -15.14 0.47 -6.20
CA LEU A 80 -14.34 1.67 -5.97
C LEU A 80 -15.20 2.95 -5.96
N ASP A 81 -16.35 2.93 -6.65
CA ASP A 81 -17.27 4.07 -6.75
C ASP A 81 -18.41 4.04 -5.71
N THR A 82 -18.48 2.99 -4.89
CA THR A 82 -19.47 2.92 -3.80
C THR A 82 -19.34 4.15 -2.92
N LEU A 83 -20.45 4.88 -2.76
CA LEU A 83 -20.52 6.08 -1.92
C LEU A 83 -20.61 5.68 -0.45
N ILE A 84 -19.60 6.03 0.32
CA ILE A 84 -19.53 5.80 1.76
C ILE A 84 -20.04 7.06 2.48
N THR A 85 -21.01 6.89 3.37
CA THR A 85 -21.43 7.95 4.29
C THR A 85 -20.50 7.95 5.50
N VAL A 86 -19.83 9.08 5.72
CA VAL A 86 -18.87 9.25 6.81
C VAL A 86 -19.59 9.28 8.15
N SER A 87 -19.22 8.39 9.06
CA SER A 87 -19.77 8.35 10.43
C SER A 87 -19.23 9.49 11.29
N GLU A 88 -19.89 9.80 12.40
CA GLU A 88 -19.38 10.72 13.42
C GLU A 88 -18.06 10.22 14.01
N ASN A 89 -17.94 8.90 14.26
CA ASN A 89 -16.70 8.29 14.71
C ASN A 89 -15.55 8.58 13.75
N ALA A 90 -15.75 8.38 12.45
CA ALA A 90 -14.72 8.64 11.44
C ALA A 90 -14.35 10.14 11.36
N ALA A 91 -15.33 11.04 11.36
CA ALA A 91 -15.11 12.47 11.26
C ALA A 91 -14.33 13.04 12.46
N ASN A 92 -14.48 12.43 13.67
CA ASN A 92 -13.88 12.87 14.91
C ASN A 92 -12.51 12.22 15.23
N GLN A 93 -11.95 11.43 14.31
CA GLN A 93 -10.65 10.79 14.54
C GLN A 93 -9.53 11.82 14.74
N ALA A 94 -8.55 11.44 15.59
CA ALA A 94 -7.34 12.25 15.79
C ALA A 94 -6.49 12.33 14.49
N PRO A 95 -5.67 13.36 14.29
CA PRO A 95 -4.76 13.46 13.14
C PRO A 95 -3.83 12.25 13.01
N THR A 96 -3.43 11.89 11.78
CA THR A 96 -3.55 12.53 10.46
C THR A 96 -4.93 12.28 9.86
N ARG A 97 -5.51 13.29 9.21
CA ARG A 97 -6.86 13.22 8.63
C ARG A 97 -6.90 13.76 7.20
N LEU A 98 -7.86 13.30 6.41
CA LEU A 98 -8.23 13.90 5.13
C LEU A 98 -9.07 15.19 5.36
N GLY A 99 -9.84 15.23 6.46
CA GLY A 99 -10.75 16.32 6.81
C GLY A 99 -12.21 16.02 6.48
N LEU A 100 -12.60 14.75 6.61
CA LEU A 100 -13.97 14.29 6.38
C LEU A 100 -14.94 14.88 7.43
N LYS A 101 -16.20 15.13 7.00
CA LYS A 101 -17.29 15.60 7.85
C LYS A 101 -18.32 14.50 8.03
N ALA A 102 -18.92 14.42 9.21
CA ALA A 102 -20.02 13.50 9.48
C ALA A 102 -21.19 13.71 8.48
N GLY A 103 -21.77 12.63 7.99
CA GLY A 103 -22.82 12.65 6.98
C GLY A 103 -22.35 12.92 5.54
N GLN A 104 -21.09 13.31 5.34
CA GLN A 104 -20.52 13.49 4.00
C GLN A 104 -20.51 12.16 3.24
N LYS A 105 -20.87 12.20 1.95
CA LYS A 105 -20.74 11.06 1.04
C LYS A 105 -19.47 11.20 0.20
N ILE A 106 -18.68 10.14 0.12
CA ILE A 106 -17.42 10.12 -0.63
C ILE A 106 -17.20 8.72 -1.22
N ALA A 107 -16.70 8.63 -2.45
CA ALA A 107 -16.44 7.34 -3.07
C ALA A 107 -15.30 6.59 -2.36
N LEU A 108 -15.45 5.27 -2.21
CA LEU A 108 -14.52 4.38 -1.51
C LEU A 108 -13.07 4.52 -2.04
N ARG A 109 -12.89 4.75 -3.34
CA ARG A 109 -11.56 4.98 -3.94
C ARG A 109 -10.77 6.11 -3.29
N TYR A 110 -11.44 7.18 -2.90
CA TYR A 110 -10.79 8.34 -2.27
C TYR A 110 -10.40 8.05 -0.83
N LEU A 111 -11.23 7.30 -0.11
CA LEU A 111 -10.90 6.83 1.25
C LEU A 111 -9.71 5.87 1.23
N ILE A 112 -9.67 4.92 0.30
CA ILE A 112 -8.55 4.01 0.08
C ILE A 112 -7.26 4.80 -0.20
N ARG A 113 -7.31 5.79 -1.10
CA ARG A 113 -6.16 6.65 -1.43
C ARG A 113 -5.68 7.46 -0.23
N ALA A 114 -6.60 8.04 0.54
CA ALA A 114 -6.26 8.81 1.73
C ALA A 114 -5.64 7.92 2.83
N ALA A 115 -6.19 6.73 3.08
CA ALA A 115 -5.69 5.79 4.08
C ALA A 115 -4.31 5.23 3.69
N ALA A 116 -4.10 4.85 2.43
CA ALA A 116 -2.85 4.29 1.94
C ALA A 116 -1.72 5.33 1.88
N VAL A 117 -1.98 6.49 1.26
CA VAL A 117 -0.94 7.47 0.90
C VAL A 117 -0.71 8.47 2.02
N LYS A 118 -1.75 9.16 2.49
CA LYS A 118 -1.68 10.15 3.58
C LYS A 118 -1.69 9.51 4.98
N SER A 119 -2.07 8.24 5.07
CA SER A 119 -2.30 7.58 6.37
C SER A 119 -3.45 8.21 7.16
N ALA A 120 -4.49 8.69 6.49
CA ALA A 120 -5.62 9.39 7.07
C ALA A 120 -6.44 8.48 8.00
N ASN A 121 -6.60 8.88 9.27
CA ASN A 121 -7.31 8.11 10.29
C ASN A 121 -8.81 8.12 10.05
N ASP A 122 -9.37 9.29 9.71
CA ASP A 122 -10.78 9.48 9.37
C ASP A 122 -11.18 8.60 8.16
N ALA A 123 -10.35 8.55 7.13
CA ALA A 123 -10.61 7.72 5.95
C ALA A 123 -10.59 6.22 6.30
N ALA A 124 -9.63 5.76 7.09
CA ALA A 124 -9.57 4.36 7.51
C ALA A 124 -10.77 3.97 8.39
N SER A 125 -11.16 4.85 9.32
CA SER A 125 -12.35 4.63 10.16
C SER A 125 -13.63 4.65 9.34
N ALA A 126 -13.77 5.55 8.36
CA ALA A 126 -14.93 5.58 7.47
C ALA A 126 -15.07 4.27 6.65
N ILE A 127 -13.95 3.69 6.20
CA ILE A 127 -13.96 2.37 5.56
C ILE A 127 -14.45 1.31 6.56
N GLY A 128 -13.86 1.25 7.76
CA GLY A 128 -14.19 0.26 8.77
C GLY A 128 -15.63 0.34 9.24
N ASP A 129 -16.11 1.55 9.54
CA ASP A 129 -17.50 1.78 10.02
C ASP A 129 -18.53 1.41 8.94
N ALA A 130 -18.24 1.73 7.66
CA ALA A 130 -19.16 1.45 6.57
C ALA A 130 -19.20 -0.03 6.16
N LEU A 131 -18.03 -0.71 6.11
CA LEU A 131 -17.95 -2.10 5.66
C LEU A 131 -18.13 -3.12 6.80
N GLY A 132 -17.95 -2.68 8.05
CA GLY A 132 -18.12 -3.53 9.24
C GLY A 132 -19.37 -3.23 10.05
N GLY A 133 -20.11 -2.17 9.72
CA GLY A 133 -21.27 -1.72 10.48
C GLY A 133 -20.93 -1.03 11.81
N SER A 134 -19.86 -1.45 12.51
CA SER A 134 -19.35 -0.81 13.71
C SER A 134 -17.84 -1.00 13.85
N GLN A 135 -17.18 -0.17 14.68
CA GLN A 135 -15.76 -0.33 14.96
C GLN A 135 -15.45 -1.70 15.59
N ALA A 136 -16.32 -2.20 16.48
CA ALA A 136 -16.13 -3.48 17.16
C ALA A 136 -16.17 -4.63 16.15
N LYS A 137 -17.25 -4.75 15.37
CA LYS A 137 -17.38 -5.79 14.33
C LYS A 137 -16.25 -5.73 13.29
N TRP A 138 -15.85 -4.52 12.91
CA TRP A 138 -14.69 -4.35 12.04
C TRP A 138 -13.40 -4.89 12.65
N ALA A 139 -13.15 -4.60 13.92
CA ALA A 139 -11.98 -5.08 14.64
C ALA A 139 -11.95 -6.61 14.77
N GLU A 140 -13.10 -7.24 14.99
CA GLU A 140 -13.26 -8.69 15.00
C GLU A 140 -12.98 -9.29 13.64
N ARG A 141 -13.56 -8.74 12.57
CA ARG A 141 -13.28 -9.14 11.20
C ARG A 141 -11.80 -9.00 10.85
N MET A 142 -11.17 -7.88 11.19
CA MET A 142 -9.73 -7.66 11.00
C MET A 142 -8.89 -8.73 11.73
N THR A 143 -9.27 -9.07 12.96
CA THR A 143 -8.56 -10.06 13.78
C THR A 143 -8.78 -11.48 13.25
N SER A 144 -10.00 -11.82 12.82
CA SER A 144 -10.31 -13.10 12.18
C SER A 144 -9.52 -13.26 10.88
N THR A 145 -9.52 -12.24 10.01
CA THR A 145 -8.72 -12.21 8.78
C THR A 145 -7.23 -12.40 9.09
N ALA A 146 -6.70 -11.71 10.12
CA ALA A 146 -5.31 -11.86 10.54
C ALA A 146 -4.97 -13.31 10.92
N ARG A 147 -5.85 -14.00 11.63
CA ARG A 147 -5.65 -15.42 11.99
C ARG A 147 -5.57 -16.32 10.75
N GLN A 148 -6.45 -16.09 9.76
CA GLN A 148 -6.44 -16.85 8.51
C GLN A 148 -5.16 -16.64 7.70
N LEU A 149 -4.60 -15.42 7.72
CA LEU A 149 -3.32 -15.10 7.08
C LEU A 149 -2.10 -15.62 7.84
N GLY A 150 -2.29 -16.24 9.02
CA GLY A 150 -1.20 -16.75 9.87
C GLY A 150 -0.54 -15.70 10.77
N MET A 151 -1.17 -14.54 10.98
CA MET A 151 -0.72 -13.45 11.86
C MET A 151 -1.07 -13.78 13.33
N LYS A 152 -0.26 -14.61 13.98
CA LYS A 152 -0.56 -15.24 15.27
C LYS A 152 -0.53 -14.28 16.46
N GLN A 153 0.26 -13.19 16.37
CA GLN A 153 0.48 -12.21 17.46
C GLN A 153 -0.37 -10.93 17.27
N THR A 154 -1.37 -10.98 16.38
CA THR A 154 -2.12 -9.79 15.98
C THR A 154 -3.53 -9.80 16.56
N THR A 155 -3.91 -8.70 17.20
CA THR A 155 -5.27 -8.37 17.60
C THR A 155 -5.54 -6.91 17.24
N PHE A 156 -6.53 -6.67 16.42
CA PHE A 156 -6.96 -5.34 16.06
C PHE A 156 -8.13 -4.86 16.95
N LYS A 157 -8.21 -3.56 17.22
CA LYS A 157 -9.27 -2.92 18.00
C LYS A 157 -9.91 -1.73 17.27
N ASN A 158 -9.30 -1.25 16.20
CA ASN A 158 -9.81 -0.18 15.35
C ASN A 158 -9.24 -0.28 13.94
N ALA A 159 -9.80 0.48 12.99
CA ALA A 159 -9.41 0.48 11.59
C ALA A 159 -8.15 1.30 11.29
N ASN A 160 -7.74 2.20 12.19
CA ASN A 160 -6.75 3.25 11.89
C ASN A 160 -5.40 3.07 12.59
N GLY A 161 -5.34 2.31 13.71
CA GLY A 161 -4.12 2.05 14.46
C GLY A 161 -3.80 3.09 15.54
N LEU A 162 -4.76 3.94 15.92
CA LEU A 162 -4.63 4.75 17.13
C LEU A 162 -4.54 3.82 18.35
N THR A 163 -3.79 4.26 19.36
CA THR A 163 -3.48 3.46 20.54
C THR A 163 -4.73 3.05 21.30
N MET A 164 -4.94 1.74 21.46
CA MET A 164 -5.96 1.12 22.29
C MET A 164 -5.36 -0.07 23.04
N LYS A 165 -5.84 -0.32 24.26
CA LYS A 165 -5.40 -1.49 25.04
C LYS A 165 -5.68 -2.78 24.27
N GLY A 166 -4.66 -3.61 24.09
CA GLY A 166 -4.75 -4.87 23.37
C GLY A 166 -4.75 -4.74 21.82
N HIS A 167 -4.55 -3.52 21.25
CA HIS A 167 -4.32 -3.33 19.83
C HIS A 167 -2.85 -3.58 19.51
N LEU A 168 -2.51 -4.82 19.19
CA LEU A 168 -1.13 -5.30 19.08
C LEU A 168 -0.92 -6.09 17.79
N SER A 169 0.32 -6.12 17.33
CA SER A 169 0.79 -6.96 16.22
C SER A 169 2.29 -7.22 16.39
N SER A 170 2.91 -7.95 15.44
CA SER A 170 4.34 -8.22 15.45
C SER A 170 5.00 -7.83 14.13
N ALA A 171 6.34 -7.68 14.15
CA ALA A 171 7.09 -7.38 12.93
C ALA A 171 6.93 -8.50 11.87
N LYS A 172 6.88 -9.75 12.31
CA LYS A 172 6.62 -10.91 11.45
C LYS A 172 5.22 -10.84 10.85
N ASP A 173 4.20 -10.61 11.66
CA ASP A 173 2.81 -10.57 11.21
C ASP A 173 2.56 -9.44 10.20
N MET A 174 3.12 -8.24 10.43
CA MET A 174 2.99 -7.14 9.48
C MET A 174 3.72 -7.41 8.16
N SER A 175 4.82 -8.16 8.17
CA SER A 175 5.50 -8.60 6.94
C SER A 175 4.69 -9.66 6.20
N ILE A 176 4.04 -10.59 6.92
CA ILE A 176 3.08 -11.54 6.34
C ILE A 176 1.96 -10.80 5.64
N LEU A 177 1.33 -9.82 6.30
CA LEU A 177 0.29 -8.99 5.71
C LEU A 177 0.77 -8.21 4.49
N GLY A 178 1.99 -7.68 4.52
CA GLY A 178 2.62 -7.02 3.38
C GLY A 178 2.77 -7.95 2.18
N ARG A 179 3.15 -9.21 2.42
CA ARG A 179 3.26 -10.24 1.40
C ARG A 179 1.89 -10.58 0.79
N HIS A 180 0.86 -10.73 1.60
CA HIS A 180 -0.51 -10.96 1.13
C HIS A 180 -1.04 -9.78 0.32
N LEU A 181 -0.84 -8.53 0.75
CA LEU A 181 -1.23 -7.36 -0.06
C LEU A 181 -0.63 -7.38 -1.46
N PHE A 182 0.61 -7.84 -1.59
CA PHE A 182 1.28 -7.92 -2.89
C PHE A 182 0.74 -9.05 -3.77
N TYR A 183 0.57 -10.25 -3.22
CA TYR A 183 0.20 -11.42 -4.02
C TYR A 183 -1.30 -11.57 -4.23
N ASP A 184 -2.12 -11.20 -3.25
CA ASP A 184 -3.57 -11.37 -3.31
C ASP A 184 -4.23 -10.22 -4.11
N PHE A 185 -3.64 -9.01 -4.04
CA PHE A 185 -4.20 -7.80 -4.67
C PHE A 185 -3.17 -7.02 -5.52
N PRO A 186 -2.49 -7.65 -6.49
CA PRO A 186 -1.46 -7.00 -7.30
C PRO A 186 -1.98 -5.78 -8.07
N GLN A 187 -3.27 -5.78 -8.47
CA GLN A 187 -3.92 -4.69 -9.19
C GLN A 187 -4.05 -3.41 -8.35
N TYR A 188 -4.12 -3.52 -7.01
CA TYR A 188 -4.22 -2.37 -6.09
C TYR A 188 -2.88 -2.00 -5.45
N TYR A 189 -1.89 -2.89 -5.51
CA TYR A 189 -0.63 -2.73 -4.75
C TYR A 189 0.14 -1.45 -5.12
N ASN A 190 0.04 -0.99 -6.36
CA ASN A 190 0.72 0.22 -6.84
C ASN A 190 0.37 1.50 -6.04
N ILE A 191 -0.72 1.48 -5.26
CA ILE A 191 -1.13 2.63 -4.44
C ILE A 191 -0.08 2.99 -3.39
N PHE A 192 0.65 2.00 -2.87
CA PHE A 192 1.64 2.17 -1.81
C PHE A 192 2.93 2.84 -2.28
N SER A 193 3.21 2.81 -3.59
CA SER A 193 4.39 3.45 -4.21
C SER A 193 4.13 4.88 -4.70
N ARG A 194 2.87 5.33 -4.74
CA ARG A 194 2.52 6.68 -5.21
C ARG A 194 3.12 7.75 -4.30
N ARG A 195 3.81 8.74 -4.87
CA ARG A 195 4.40 9.87 -4.14
C ARG A 195 3.33 10.87 -3.68
N SER A 196 2.29 11.01 -4.49
CA SER A 196 1.08 11.78 -4.19
C SER A 196 -0.12 11.17 -4.91
N THR A 197 -1.33 11.54 -4.50
CA THR A 197 -2.57 11.11 -5.17
C THR A 197 -3.70 12.09 -4.87
N ASP A 198 -4.64 12.21 -5.79
CA ASP A 198 -5.92 12.84 -5.53
C ASP A 198 -6.76 11.95 -4.60
N ALA A 199 -7.21 12.50 -3.48
CA ALA A 199 -8.09 11.86 -2.49
C ALA A 199 -9.50 12.49 -2.47
N GLY A 200 -9.91 13.12 -3.55
CA GLY A 200 -11.24 13.72 -3.75
C GLY A 200 -11.43 15.09 -3.10
N LEU A 201 -10.95 15.29 -1.87
CA LEU A 201 -10.99 16.57 -1.17
C LEU A 201 -9.68 17.35 -1.31
N ALA A 202 -8.57 16.65 -1.53
CA ALA A 202 -7.25 17.25 -1.67
C ALA A 202 -6.28 16.26 -2.33
N THR A 203 -5.27 16.78 -3.00
CA THR A 203 -4.07 16.02 -3.34
C THR A 203 -3.25 15.78 -2.08
N VAL A 204 -2.95 14.52 -1.78
CA VAL A 204 -2.25 14.10 -0.56
C VAL A 204 -0.89 13.49 -0.89
N ASN A 205 0.10 13.75 -0.03
CA ASN A 205 1.46 13.23 -0.18
C ASN A 205 1.65 11.95 0.63
N ASN A 206 2.53 11.07 0.13
CA ASN A 206 2.85 9.81 0.80
C ASN A 206 3.72 10.06 2.03
N THR A 207 3.29 9.47 3.16
CA THR A 207 4.05 9.51 4.43
C THR A 207 5.38 8.75 4.36
N ASN A 208 5.52 7.83 3.39
CA ASN A 208 6.75 7.07 3.13
C ASN A 208 7.61 7.67 2.00
N ARG A 209 7.25 8.85 1.46
CA ARG A 209 7.89 9.44 0.28
C ARG A 209 9.42 9.47 0.38
N LYS A 210 9.96 9.93 1.52
CA LYS A 210 11.43 10.03 1.71
C LYS A 210 12.15 8.69 1.53
N PHE A 211 11.56 7.60 2.02
CA PHE A 211 12.14 6.26 1.85
C PHE A 211 11.97 5.75 0.42
N LEU A 212 10.77 5.91 -0.15
CA LEU A 212 10.47 5.52 -1.53
C LEU A 212 11.34 6.25 -2.57
N ASP A 213 11.76 7.49 -2.29
CA ASP A 213 12.63 8.28 -3.19
C ASP A 213 14.12 7.93 -3.01
N ALA A 214 14.52 7.49 -1.81
CA ALA A 214 15.93 7.28 -1.45
C ALA A 214 16.41 5.83 -1.64
N TYR A 215 15.52 4.83 -1.58
CA TYR A 215 15.92 3.43 -1.62
C TYR A 215 15.54 2.79 -2.97
N GLU A 216 16.55 2.30 -3.70
CA GLU A 216 16.37 1.68 -5.02
C GLU A 216 15.51 0.43 -4.93
N GLY A 217 14.50 0.36 -5.81
CA GLY A 217 13.54 -0.74 -5.87
C GLY A 217 12.40 -0.65 -4.87
N ALA A 218 12.38 0.35 -3.95
CA ALA A 218 11.29 0.51 -2.98
C ALA A 218 9.96 0.85 -3.65
N ASP A 219 8.92 0.05 -3.36
CA ASP A 219 7.57 0.19 -3.94
C ASP A 219 6.43 0.14 -2.92
N GLY A 220 6.73 0.10 -1.63
CA GLY A 220 5.73 0.06 -0.56
C GLY A 220 6.34 0.16 0.83
N ILE A 221 5.58 -0.04 1.89
CA ILE A 221 4.14 -0.24 1.96
C ILE A 221 3.53 0.82 2.87
N LYS A 222 3.88 0.82 4.20
CA LYS A 222 3.20 1.69 5.16
C LYS A 222 4.07 2.11 6.33
N THR A 223 4.00 3.39 6.70
CA THR A 223 4.59 3.95 7.94
C THR A 223 3.59 3.92 9.09
N GLY A 224 4.09 3.85 10.31
CA GLY A 224 3.30 4.01 11.54
C GLY A 224 4.05 4.82 12.59
N TYR A 225 3.32 5.59 13.38
CA TYR A 225 3.84 6.29 14.56
C TYR A 225 2.73 6.52 15.57
N THR A 226 3.00 6.23 16.80
CA THR A 226 2.37 6.75 18.01
C THR A 226 3.46 6.82 19.09
N ASP A 227 3.25 7.59 20.16
CA ASP A 227 4.23 7.67 21.23
C ASP A 227 4.53 6.30 21.84
N ALA A 228 3.51 5.44 21.96
CA ALA A 228 3.66 4.07 22.47
C ALA A 228 4.37 3.12 21.49
N ALA A 229 4.26 3.37 20.19
CA ALA A 229 4.79 2.48 19.14
C ALA A 229 6.20 2.84 18.70
N GLY A 230 6.61 4.11 18.86
CA GLY A 230 7.76 4.65 18.14
C GLY A 230 7.53 4.72 16.63
N PHE A 231 8.59 4.86 15.85
CA PHE A 231 8.52 4.96 14.40
C PHE A 231 8.57 3.58 13.74
N ASN A 232 7.46 3.15 13.17
CA ASN A 232 7.30 1.86 12.50
C ASN A 232 7.33 2.01 10.97
N LEU A 233 7.72 0.95 10.26
CA LEU A 233 7.66 0.84 8.81
C LEU A 233 7.57 -0.63 8.40
N THR A 234 6.60 -0.96 7.56
CA THR A 234 6.67 -2.14 6.69
C THR A 234 7.00 -1.66 5.29
N ALA A 235 8.10 -2.14 4.73
CA ALA A 235 8.57 -1.80 3.40
C ALA A 235 8.72 -3.03 2.51
N SER A 236 8.63 -2.79 1.21
CA SER A 236 8.92 -3.77 0.17
C SER A 236 9.83 -3.12 -0.86
N ALA A 237 10.76 -3.90 -1.37
CA ALA A 237 11.60 -3.51 -2.49
C ALA A 237 11.83 -4.70 -3.41
N GLU A 238 12.05 -4.40 -4.70
CA GLU A 238 12.35 -5.41 -5.72
C GLU A 238 13.59 -5.01 -6.51
N ARG A 239 14.53 -5.96 -6.65
CA ARG A 239 15.73 -5.83 -7.50
C ARG A 239 15.95 -7.14 -8.26
N ASN A 240 16.10 -7.07 -9.57
CA ASN A 240 16.42 -8.22 -10.41
C ASN A 240 15.50 -9.44 -10.20
N GLY A 241 14.20 -9.20 -10.02
CA GLY A 241 13.19 -10.26 -9.80
C GLY A 241 13.19 -10.86 -8.38
N VAL A 242 14.04 -10.36 -7.49
CA VAL A 242 14.01 -10.69 -6.05
C VAL A 242 13.22 -9.64 -5.31
N ARG A 243 12.17 -10.05 -4.58
CA ARG A 243 11.38 -9.14 -3.76
C ARG A 243 11.59 -9.44 -2.29
N ILE A 244 11.98 -8.42 -1.54
CA ILE A 244 12.16 -8.48 -0.09
C ILE A 244 11.07 -7.65 0.59
N ILE A 245 10.51 -8.18 1.66
CA ILE A 245 9.62 -7.45 2.56
C ILE A 245 10.25 -7.43 3.95
N ALA A 246 10.29 -6.24 4.55
CA ALA A 246 10.81 -6.06 5.89
C ALA A 246 9.88 -5.17 6.74
N THR A 247 9.87 -5.42 8.04
CA THR A 247 9.15 -4.60 9.02
C THR A 247 10.07 -4.21 10.17
N VAL A 248 10.02 -2.92 10.55
CA VAL A 248 10.68 -2.35 11.74
C VAL A 248 9.63 -1.76 12.65
N PHE A 249 9.73 -2.07 13.94
CA PHE A 249 8.99 -1.46 15.05
C PHE A 249 9.94 -0.73 15.98
N GLY A 250 9.45 0.31 16.66
CA GLY A 250 10.16 0.96 17.77
C GLY A 250 11.34 1.84 17.35
N GLY A 251 11.34 2.39 16.15
CA GLY A 251 12.35 3.37 15.74
C GLY A 251 12.25 4.65 16.58
N THR A 252 13.41 5.29 16.87
CA THR A 252 13.47 6.52 17.65
C THR A 252 13.23 7.78 16.82
N SER A 253 13.39 7.70 15.51
CA SER A 253 13.13 8.79 14.56
C SER A 253 12.81 8.25 13.15
N THR A 254 12.24 9.10 12.30
CA THR A 254 12.05 8.79 10.89
C THR A 254 13.37 8.46 10.18
N ALA A 255 14.45 9.20 10.48
CA ALA A 255 15.75 8.98 9.87
C ALA A 255 16.32 7.62 10.26
N MET A 256 16.38 7.30 11.56
CA MET A 256 16.88 6.03 12.07
C MET A 256 16.06 4.85 11.54
N ARG A 257 14.73 4.95 11.54
CA ARG A 257 13.82 3.92 11.00
C ARG A 257 14.11 3.66 9.52
N ASN A 258 14.28 4.72 8.71
CA ASN A 258 14.56 4.58 7.28
C ASN A 258 15.94 3.97 7.04
N GLN A 259 16.95 4.39 7.80
CA GLN A 259 18.29 3.80 7.73
C GLN A 259 18.26 2.31 8.08
N LYS A 260 17.61 1.94 9.20
CA LYS A 260 17.49 0.54 9.60
C LYS A 260 16.69 -0.29 8.59
N MET A 261 15.67 0.28 7.96
CA MET A 261 14.93 -0.39 6.90
C MET A 261 15.82 -0.64 5.68
N ALA A 262 16.64 0.32 5.27
CA ALA A 262 17.58 0.14 4.15
C ALA A 262 18.58 -0.99 4.45
N GLU A 263 19.23 -0.96 5.63
CA GLU A 263 20.16 -2.01 6.09
C GLU A 263 19.51 -3.40 6.08
N LEU A 264 18.24 -3.51 6.50
CA LEU A 264 17.50 -4.77 6.55
C LEU A 264 17.10 -5.28 5.16
N LEU A 265 16.73 -4.40 4.25
CA LEU A 265 16.41 -4.78 2.87
C LEU A 265 17.68 -5.21 2.12
N ASP A 266 18.80 -4.51 2.29
CA ASP A 266 20.10 -4.90 1.71
C ASP A 266 20.53 -6.28 2.23
N LEU A 267 20.48 -6.51 3.57
CA LEU A 267 20.69 -7.83 4.15
C LEU A 267 19.77 -8.90 3.56
N GLY A 268 18.51 -8.51 3.28
CA GLY A 268 17.53 -9.41 2.65
C GLY A 268 17.95 -9.78 1.23
N PHE A 269 18.38 -8.83 0.42
CA PHE A 269 18.88 -9.07 -0.95
C PHE A 269 20.13 -9.93 -0.95
N ASP A 270 21.05 -9.71 -0.01
CA ASP A 270 22.30 -10.49 0.12
C ASP A 270 22.04 -11.96 0.51
N LYS A 271 21.01 -12.22 1.31
CA LYS A 271 20.68 -13.56 1.80
C LYS A 271 19.69 -14.33 0.93
N ALA A 272 18.91 -13.63 0.11
CA ALA A 272 17.89 -14.26 -0.71
C ALA A 272 18.50 -15.18 -1.77
N GLN A 273 17.98 -16.41 -1.89
CA GLN A 273 18.50 -17.37 -2.86
C GLN A 273 18.21 -16.90 -4.29
N PRO A 274 19.24 -16.80 -5.17
CA PRO A 274 19.04 -16.51 -6.59
C PRO A 274 18.14 -17.58 -7.22
N GLY A 275 17.20 -17.16 -8.10
CA GLY A 275 16.36 -18.10 -8.84
C GLY A 275 15.34 -18.90 -8.01
N ALA A 276 15.12 -18.53 -6.75
CA ALA A 276 14.12 -19.19 -5.91
C ALA A 276 12.73 -19.15 -6.56
N ARG A 277 12.04 -20.30 -6.59
CA ARG A 277 10.69 -20.41 -7.15
C ARG A 277 9.70 -19.65 -6.28
N THR A 278 8.84 -18.88 -6.90
CA THR A 278 7.76 -18.18 -6.19
C THR A 278 6.67 -19.17 -5.74
N VAL A 279 6.39 -19.14 -4.43
CA VAL A 279 5.28 -19.87 -3.80
C VAL A 279 4.33 -18.81 -3.25
N LYS A 280 3.21 -18.57 -3.93
CA LYS A 280 2.23 -17.57 -3.47
C LYS A 280 1.63 -17.99 -2.13
N PRO A 281 1.32 -17.04 -1.21
CA PRO A 281 0.58 -17.35 0.00
C PRO A 281 -0.86 -17.75 -0.34
N VAL A 282 -1.53 -18.42 0.60
CA VAL A 282 -2.95 -18.77 0.47
C VAL A 282 -3.77 -17.59 0.97
N PRO A 283 -4.63 -16.97 0.15
CA PRO A 283 -5.46 -15.84 0.57
C PRO A 283 -6.41 -16.22 1.71
N ALA A 284 -6.81 -15.24 2.54
CA ALA A 284 -7.86 -15.43 3.52
C ALA A 284 -9.24 -15.60 2.83
N ASP A 285 -10.06 -16.48 3.37
CA ASP A 285 -11.45 -16.64 2.95
C ASP A 285 -12.30 -15.47 3.50
N PRO A 286 -12.85 -14.61 2.62
CA PRO A 286 -13.63 -13.46 3.07
C PRO A 286 -14.95 -13.86 3.76
N GLU A 287 -15.56 -14.98 3.40
CA GLU A 287 -16.81 -15.46 3.98
C GLU A 287 -16.60 -15.99 5.40
N ALA A 288 -15.55 -16.78 5.64
CA ALA A 288 -15.21 -17.29 6.97
C ALA A 288 -14.92 -16.16 7.98
N ALA A 289 -14.38 -15.02 7.52
CA ALA A 289 -14.13 -13.85 8.36
C ALA A 289 -15.40 -13.10 8.75
N LEU A 290 -16.43 -13.10 7.89
CA LEU A 290 -17.73 -12.49 8.16
C LEU A 290 -18.55 -13.32 9.17
N LEU A 291 -18.57 -14.65 9.03
CA LEU A 291 -19.31 -15.55 9.92
C LEU A 291 -18.86 -15.43 11.38
N VAL A 292 -17.58 -15.17 11.64
CA VAL A 292 -17.08 -14.98 13.01
C VAL A 292 -17.59 -13.66 13.60
N ALA A 293 -17.69 -12.59 12.81
CA ALA A 293 -18.17 -11.29 13.26
C ALA A 293 -19.70 -11.28 13.51
N GLU A 294 -20.46 -12.23 12.92
CA GLU A 294 -21.89 -12.37 13.14
C GLU A 294 -22.21 -13.30 14.33
N ALA A 295 -21.35 -14.28 14.62
CA ALA A 295 -21.59 -15.27 15.67
C ALA A 295 -21.53 -14.69 17.09
N ASP A 296 -20.85 -13.54 17.30
CA ASP A 296 -20.72 -12.90 18.63
C ASP A 296 -21.97 -12.09 19.03
N GLU A 297 -22.96 -11.89 18.13
CA GLU A 297 -24.25 -11.27 18.48
C GLU A 297 -25.23 -12.21 19.20
N GLY A 298 -24.93 -13.52 19.24
CA GLY A 298 -25.82 -14.55 19.79
C GLY A 298 -25.74 -14.75 21.31
N THR A 299 -24.85 -14.05 22.04
CA THR A 299 -24.68 -14.23 23.48
C THR A 299 -24.83 -12.92 24.24
N VAL A 300 -26.05 -12.41 24.34
CA VAL A 300 -26.42 -11.43 25.39
C VAL A 300 -27.38 -12.13 26.36
N ASP A 301 -26.84 -12.35 27.55
CA ASP A 301 -27.55 -12.60 28.83
C ASP A 301 -28.74 -13.58 28.84
N GLU A 302 -28.44 -14.85 29.04
CA GLU A 302 -29.25 -15.63 29.97
C GLU A 302 -28.36 -16.04 31.14
N ALA A 303 -28.72 -15.55 32.32
CA ALA A 303 -28.10 -15.86 33.59
C ALA A 303 -28.03 -17.38 33.78
N LEU A 304 -26.81 -17.94 33.76
CA LEU A 304 -26.59 -19.35 34.11
C LEU A 304 -26.79 -19.52 35.61
N PRO A 305 -27.60 -20.53 36.05
CA PRO A 305 -27.61 -20.92 37.43
C PRO A 305 -26.27 -21.58 37.78
N GLU A 306 -25.74 -21.22 38.95
CA GLU A 306 -24.56 -21.87 39.54
C GLU A 306 -24.78 -23.39 39.61
N VAL A 307 -23.90 -24.16 38.97
CA VAL A 307 -23.82 -25.62 39.15
C VAL A 307 -22.45 -25.98 39.72
N GLU A 308 -22.53 -26.60 40.89
CA GLU A 308 -21.41 -27.10 41.66
C GLU A 308 -20.47 -28.05 40.88
N SER A 309 -19.22 -27.99 41.25
CA SER A 309 -18.09 -28.79 40.78
C SER A 309 -18.33 -30.31 40.84
N GLY A 310 -18.26 -30.97 39.71
CA GLY A 310 -18.22 -32.42 39.58
C GLY A 310 -17.35 -32.89 38.45
N ALA A 311 -16.41 -33.75 38.76
CA ALA A 311 -15.30 -34.26 37.94
C ALA A 311 -15.68 -34.85 36.58
N GLY A 312 -14.89 -34.51 35.62
CA GLY A 312 -14.44 -35.24 34.42
C GLY A 312 -15.40 -36.16 33.68
N LYS A 313 -15.81 -35.73 32.46
CA LYS A 313 -16.06 -36.65 31.32
C LYS A 313 -15.77 -35.95 30.03
N THR A 314 -14.70 -36.38 29.33
CA THR A 314 -14.43 -36.03 27.92
C THR A 314 -15.52 -36.62 27.03
N ILE A 315 -16.31 -35.75 26.37
CA ILE A 315 -17.24 -36.15 25.30
C ILE A 315 -16.42 -36.21 24.00
N ARG A 316 -16.18 -37.41 23.47
CA ARG A 316 -15.72 -37.62 22.11
C ARG A 316 -16.94 -37.48 21.18
N LEU A 317 -17.02 -36.41 20.44
CA LEU A 317 -17.96 -36.25 19.29
C LEU A 317 -17.40 -37.07 18.12
N ASN A 318 -17.91 -38.24 17.87
CA ASN A 318 -17.75 -38.99 16.64
C ASN A 318 -18.73 -38.38 15.61
N LEU A 319 -18.30 -37.36 14.83
CA LEU A 319 -18.98 -36.93 13.63
C LEU A 319 -18.68 -37.92 12.51
N ALA A 320 -19.57 -38.90 12.31
CA ALA A 320 -19.58 -39.66 11.07
C ALA A 320 -19.99 -38.74 9.94
N VAL A 321 -19.10 -38.49 8.98
CA VAL A 321 -19.39 -37.75 7.76
C VAL A 321 -20.31 -38.61 6.90
N ALA A 322 -21.59 -38.24 6.84
CA ALA A 322 -22.52 -38.83 5.89
C ALA A 322 -22.11 -38.35 4.47
N THR A 323 -21.96 -39.32 3.56
CA THR A 323 -21.60 -39.13 2.18
C THR A 323 -22.46 -38.02 1.52
N SER A 324 -21.79 -37.00 0.99
CA SER A 324 -22.41 -35.92 0.22
C SER A 324 -23.08 -36.50 -1.03
N PRO A 325 -24.37 -36.24 -1.33
CA PRO A 325 -25.00 -36.69 -2.54
C PRO A 325 -24.36 -35.97 -3.76
N ARG A 326 -24.05 -36.75 -4.82
CA ARG A 326 -23.56 -36.22 -6.09
C ARG A 326 -24.52 -35.14 -6.63
N PRO A 327 -24.02 -34.01 -7.14
CA PRO A 327 -24.87 -33.02 -7.82
C PRO A 327 -25.56 -33.66 -9.02
N GLN A 328 -26.89 -33.56 -9.10
CA GLN A 328 -27.64 -33.94 -10.30
C GLN A 328 -27.40 -32.88 -11.39
N ALA A 329 -27.16 -33.36 -12.61
CA ALA A 329 -27.03 -32.51 -13.79
C ALA A 329 -28.33 -31.74 -14.01
N ARG A 330 -28.29 -30.42 -14.17
CA ARG A 330 -29.44 -29.59 -14.56
C ARG A 330 -29.93 -30.00 -15.94
N PRO A 331 -31.27 -30.08 -16.16
CA PRO A 331 -31.82 -30.26 -17.50
C PRO A 331 -31.39 -29.09 -18.38
N GLY A 332 -30.90 -29.38 -19.61
CA GLY A 332 -30.44 -28.39 -20.57
C GLY A 332 -31.56 -27.43 -20.95
N GLN A 333 -31.40 -26.14 -20.68
CA GLN A 333 -32.16 -25.09 -21.31
C GLN A 333 -31.46 -24.76 -22.64
N THR A 334 -32.14 -25.06 -23.76
CA THR A 334 -31.83 -24.51 -25.07
C THR A 334 -32.17 -23.03 -25.05
N LEU A 335 -31.17 -22.16 -25.04
CA LEU A 335 -31.37 -20.72 -25.21
C LEU A 335 -31.75 -20.47 -26.67
N GLU A 336 -32.93 -19.93 -26.92
CA GLU A 336 -33.33 -19.49 -28.26
C GLU A 336 -32.41 -18.32 -28.73
N LEU A 337 -32.07 -18.37 -30.00
CA LEU A 337 -31.16 -17.44 -30.68
C LEU A 337 -31.61 -15.96 -30.57
N ALA A 338 -32.91 -15.71 -30.38
CA ALA A 338 -33.50 -14.39 -30.26
C ALA A 338 -33.06 -13.65 -28.98
N THR A 339 -32.90 -14.33 -27.84
CA THR A 339 -32.52 -13.74 -26.54
C THR A 339 -31.05 -13.33 -26.52
N VAL A 340 -30.17 -13.97 -27.33
CA VAL A 340 -28.76 -13.64 -27.41
C VAL A 340 -28.54 -12.37 -28.24
N VAL A 341 -29.35 -12.12 -29.25
CA VAL A 341 -29.24 -10.91 -30.10
C VAL A 341 -29.67 -9.66 -29.33
N GLU A 342 -30.72 -9.76 -28.48
CA GLU A 342 -31.17 -8.64 -27.67
C GLU A 342 -30.19 -8.26 -26.54
N ALA A 343 -29.48 -9.26 -25.96
CA ALA A 343 -28.42 -9.02 -24.97
C ALA A 343 -27.16 -8.37 -25.57
N ILE A 344 -26.86 -8.63 -26.86
CA ILE A 344 -25.73 -8.00 -27.55
C ILE A 344 -26.06 -6.54 -27.93
N ALA A 345 -27.31 -6.23 -28.23
CA ALA A 345 -27.72 -4.86 -28.56
C ALA A 345 -27.65 -3.89 -27.37
N THR A 346 -27.87 -4.39 -26.14
CA THR A 346 -27.79 -3.56 -24.91
C THR A 346 -26.35 -3.29 -24.47
N VAL A 347 -25.35 -4.06 -24.91
CA VAL A 347 -23.94 -3.86 -24.58
C VAL A 347 -23.23 -2.88 -25.56
N SER A 348 -23.88 -2.53 -26.69
CA SER A 348 -23.30 -1.70 -27.75
C SER A 348 -23.65 -0.22 -27.66
N ALA A 349 -24.37 0.24 -26.63
CA ALA A 349 -24.64 1.67 -26.43
C ALA A 349 -23.41 2.36 -25.82
N PRO A 350 -22.98 3.53 -26.34
CA PRO A 350 -21.89 4.28 -25.73
C PRO A 350 -22.28 4.75 -24.33
N PRO A 351 -21.34 4.79 -23.38
CA PRO A 351 -21.62 5.22 -22.01
C PRO A 351 -22.03 6.71 -22.00
N PRO A 352 -22.89 7.13 -21.03
CA PRO A 352 -23.35 8.50 -20.93
C PRO A 352 -22.16 9.46 -20.73
N ALA A 353 -22.25 10.67 -21.32
CA ALA A 353 -21.20 11.69 -21.35
C ALA A 353 -20.67 12.11 -19.96
N ASP A 354 -21.48 11.93 -18.91
CA ASP A 354 -21.13 12.24 -17.52
C ASP A 354 -20.41 11.10 -16.79
N SER A 355 -20.21 9.94 -17.44
CA SER A 355 -19.42 8.84 -16.88
C SER A 355 -17.92 9.06 -17.11
N LEU A 356 -17.06 8.51 -16.25
CA LEU A 356 -15.60 8.59 -16.41
C LEU A 356 -15.13 8.00 -17.75
N ASP A 357 -15.84 7.01 -18.27
CA ASP A 357 -15.55 6.38 -19.56
C ASP A 357 -16.01 7.27 -20.72
N GLY A 358 -17.12 8.03 -20.58
CA GLY A 358 -17.58 9.03 -21.55
C GLY A 358 -16.63 10.24 -21.61
N GLN A 359 -16.12 10.70 -20.47
CA GLN A 359 -15.13 11.78 -20.41
C GLN A 359 -13.76 11.37 -20.97
N ALA A 360 -13.38 10.11 -20.82
CA ALA A 360 -12.15 9.57 -21.41
C ALA A 360 -12.25 9.48 -22.95
N LEU A 361 -13.43 9.15 -23.48
CA LEU A 361 -13.71 9.16 -24.92
C LEU A 361 -13.76 10.57 -25.51
N ALA A 362 -14.36 11.54 -24.81
CA ALA A 362 -14.41 12.94 -25.24
C ALA A 362 -13.02 13.62 -25.27
N MET A 363 -12.10 13.23 -24.39
CA MET A 363 -10.71 13.69 -24.42
C MET A 363 -9.86 13.02 -25.50
N ALA A 364 -10.29 11.89 -26.06
CA ALA A 364 -9.60 11.20 -27.14
C ALA A 364 -9.91 11.78 -28.54
N ASP A 365 -11.06 12.43 -28.71
CA ASP A 365 -11.55 12.93 -30.02
C ASP A 365 -11.13 14.37 -30.35
N GLY A 366 -10.26 15.03 -29.59
CA GLY A 366 -9.63 16.30 -29.97
C GLY A 366 -10.62 17.47 -30.21
N GLY A 367 -11.81 17.45 -29.63
CA GLY A 367 -12.81 18.50 -29.76
C GLY A 367 -12.40 19.75 -28.99
N THR A 368 -12.03 20.82 -29.73
CA THR A 368 -11.84 22.17 -29.20
C THR A 368 -13.18 22.71 -28.70
N ALA A 369 -13.36 22.75 -27.38
CA ALA A 369 -14.47 23.48 -26.80
C ALA A 369 -14.19 24.97 -26.85
N SER A 370 -14.95 25.68 -27.68
CA SER A 370 -15.02 27.16 -27.72
C SER A 370 -15.61 27.68 -26.41
N SER A 371 -14.86 28.55 -25.76
CA SER A 371 -15.29 29.31 -24.58
C SER A 371 -16.34 30.34 -24.95
N PRO A 372 -17.40 30.54 -24.15
CA PRO A 372 -18.18 31.80 -24.23
C PRO A 372 -17.50 32.86 -23.37
N SER A 373 -17.19 33.95 -24.03
CA SER A 373 -16.77 35.23 -23.45
C SER A 373 -17.90 35.84 -22.60
N GLN A 374 -17.63 36.20 -21.34
CA GLN A 374 -18.26 37.35 -20.68
C GLN A 374 -17.46 37.81 -19.46
N GLY A 375 -17.22 39.16 -19.43
CA GLY A 375 -17.15 39.91 -18.19
C GLY A 375 -15.76 40.32 -17.71
N LEU A 376 -15.18 41.31 -18.33
CA LEU A 376 -14.04 42.10 -17.85
C LEU A 376 -14.44 42.88 -16.59
N VAL A 377 -13.87 42.63 -15.45
CA VAL A 377 -13.84 43.54 -14.30
C VAL A 377 -12.39 43.90 -14.03
N THR A 378 -12.06 45.11 -14.38
CA THR A 378 -10.76 45.75 -14.11
C THR A 378 -10.70 46.16 -12.65
N VAL A 379 -9.74 45.67 -11.91
CA VAL A 379 -9.33 46.24 -10.64
C VAL A 379 -7.88 46.69 -10.77
N THR A 380 -7.71 48.00 -10.82
CA THR A 380 -6.42 48.68 -10.76
C THR A 380 -5.88 48.65 -9.34
N ALA A 381 -4.71 48.06 -9.16
CA ALA A 381 -3.91 48.23 -7.95
C ALA A 381 -2.56 48.83 -8.31
N SER A 382 -2.29 49.99 -7.72
CA SER A 382 -1.09 50.79 -7.89
C SER A 382 0.15 50.07 -7.38
N ALA A 383 1.19 50.06 -8.20
CA ALA A 383 2.54 49.65 -7.80
C ALA A 383 3.23 50.80 -7.10
N SER A 384 3.86 50.53 -5.94
CA SER A 384 4.94 51.33 -5.40
C SER A 384 6.21 50.50 -5.37
N GLU A 385 7.11 50.81 -6.28
CA GLU A 385 8.47 50.29 -6.35
C GLU A 385 9.33 50.93 -5.26
N GLN A 386 10.04 50.12 -4.45
CA GLN A 386 11.30 50.51 -3.81
C GLN A 386 12.32 49.41 -3.99
N PRO A 387 13.53 49.71 -4.45
CA PRO A 387 14.57 48.71 -4.69
C PRO A 387 15.35 48.42 -3.41
N LEU A 388 15.39 47.15 -2.99
CA LEU A 388 16.31 46.65 -1.96
C LEU A 388 17.67 46.32 -2.59
N GLN A 389 18.68 47.05 -2.17
CA GLN A 389 20.10 46.80 -2.50
C GLN A 389 20.56 45.50 -1.86
N LEU A 390 21.06 44.57 -2.68
CA LEU A 390 21.79 43.40 -2.24
C LEU A 390 23.24 43.77 -1.93
N ALA A 391 23.64 43.59 -0.68
CA ALA A 391 25.04 43.60 -0.29
C ALA A 391 25.70 42.29 -0.73
N SER A 392 26.69 42.38 -1.59
CA SER A 392 27.59 41.30 -2.00
C SER A 392 28.56 40.95 -0.87
N GLY A 393 28.41 39.74 -0.36
CA GLY A 393 29.39 39.15 0.54
C GLY A 393 29.79 37.77 0.02
N ASP A 394 30.91 37.72 -0.66
CA ASP A 394 31.61 36.48 -1.08
C ASP A 394 32.06 35.67 0.15
N VAL A 395 31.41 34.55 0.41
CA VAL A 395 32.00 33.51 1.28
C VAL A 395 31.94 32.19 0.52
N ARG A 396 33.05 31.84 -0.12
CA ARG A 396 33.31 30.50 -0.66
C ARG A 396 33.59 29.53 0.47
N PRO A 397 32.95 28.36 0.57
CA PRO A 397 33.38 27.30 1.47
C PRO A 397 34.65 26.67 0.96
N ALA A 398 35.65 26.55 1.82
CA ALA A 398 36.91 25.88 1.55
C ALA A 398 36.73 24.37 1.35
N LYS A 399 37.33 23.82 0.32
CA LYS A 399 37.44 22.38 0.07
C LYS A 399 38.25 21.74 1.21
N ARG A 400 37.67 20.80 1.96
CA ARG A 400 38.44 19.90 2.81
C ARG A 400 39.06 18.79 1.95
N ASN A 401 40.35 18.86 1.76
CA ASN A 401 41.17 17.74 1.30
C ASN A 401 41.65 16.98 2.54
N THR A 402 41.09 15.81 2.79
CA THR A 402 41.75 14.73 3.53
C THR A 402 41.21 13.41 3.03
N PRO A 403 42.03 12.57 2.38
CA PRO A 403 41.67 11.20 2.07
C PRO A 403 41.90 10.32 3.29
N ILE A 404 40.92 9.57 3.70
CA ILE A 404 41.04 8.47 4.67
C ILE A 404 41.04 7.17 3.87
N TYR A 405 42.19 6.79 3.35
CA TYR A 405 42.61 5.40 3.11
C TYR A 405 44.10 5.40 2.92
N THR A 406 44.76 4.61 3.74
CA THR A 406 46.22 4.30 3.67
C THR A 406 46.46 3.27 2.58
N ASP A 407 47.58 3.50 1.87
CA ASP A 407 48.12 2.68 0.81
C ASP A 407 48.35 1.22 1.19
N ALA A 408 47.94 0.31 0.31
CA ALA A 408 48.71 -0.86 -0.05
C ALA A 408 48.32 -1.29 -1.46
N ASP A 409 49.36 -1.38 -2.30
CA ASP A 409 49.42 -2.01 -3.62
C ASP A 409 49.13 -1.15 -4.85
N ALA A 410 50.20 -0.58 -5.32
CA ALA A 410 50.42 -0.08 -6.67
C ALA A 410 50.55 -1.23 -7.68
N GLU A 411 50.26 -0.84 -8.91
CA GLU A 411 50.52 -1.45 -10.22
C GLU A 411 49.35 -2.21 -10.87
N LEU A 412 48.70 -1.51 -11.82
CA LEU A 412 48.83 -1.85 -13.26
C LEU A 412 47.96 -0.88 -14.09
N SER A 413 48.64 -0.15 -14.95
CA SER A 413 48.07 0.69 -16.01
C SER A 413 47.21 -0.12 -16.96
N ALA A 414 45.93 0.28 -17.16
CA ALA A 414 45.19 -0.07 -18.37
C ALA A 414 44.18 1.02 -18.72
N VAL A 415 44.28 1.47 -19.94
CA VAL A 415 43.47 2.43 -20.68
C VAL A 415 41.98 2.12 -20.54
N PRO A 416 41.07 3.11 -20.35
CA PRO A 416 39.62 2.84 -20.27
C PRO A 416 39.08 2.46 -21.66
N ALA A 417 38.72 1.23 -21.82
CA ALA A 417 37.90 0.75 -22.94
C ALA A 417 36.48 1.28 -22.78
N LYS A 418 35.90 1.79 -23.87
CA LYS A 418 34.48 2.16 -23.97
C LYS A 418 33.62 1.02 -23.43
N PRO A 419 32.53 1.31 -22.66
CA PRO A 419 31.63 0.27 -22.22
C PRO A 419 30.94 -0.36 -23.43
N GLU A 420 31.28 -1.60 -23.70
CA GLU A 420 30.59 -2.47 -24.64
C GLU A 420 29.25 -2.84 -24.00
N VAL A 421 28.14 -2.48 -24.68
CA VAL A 421 26.78 -2.85 -24.26
C VAL A 421 26.64 -4.35 -24.48
N VAL A 422 26.94 -5.14 -23.45
CA VAL A 422 26.62 -6.58 -23.47
C VAL A 422 25.12 -6.71 -23.34
N THR A 423 24.44 -6.95 -24.46
CA THR A 423 23.06 -7.44 -24.50
C THR A 423 23.06 -8.85 -23.91
N ARG A 424 22.74 -8.95 -22.61
CA ARG A 424 22.42 -10.25 -22.01
C ARG A 424 21.11 -10.73 -22.62
N VAL A 425 21.19 -11.77 -23.41
CA VAL A 425 20.05 -12.56 -23.85
C VAL A 425 19.44 -13.19 -22.61
N SER A 426 18.24 -12.73 -22.22
CA SER A 426 17.46 -13.33 -21.12
C SER A 426 17.03 -14.74 -21.56
N THR A 427 17.46 -15.75 -20.83
CA THR A 427 17.03 -17.16 -21.00
C THR A 427 15.68 -17.37 -20.31
N SER A 428 14.63 -16.66 -20.73
CA SER A 428 13.25 -16.98 -20.39
C SER A 428 12.61 -17.66 -21.61
N GLY A 429 12.41 -18.96 -21.52
CA GLY A 429 12.00 -19.88 -22.57
C GLY A 429 10.97 -19.33 -23.55
N GLY A 430 11.41 -19.02 -24.79
CA GLY A 430 10.53 -18.78 -25.93
C GLY A 430 9.83 -17.40 -26.00
N GLU A 431 9.98 -16.52 -25.01
CA GLU A 431 9.31 -15.22 -24.96
C GLU A 431 10.21 -14.08 -25.47
N HIS A 432 10.53 -14.14 -26.77
CA HIS A 432 11.39 -13.13 -27.43
C HIS A 432 10.62 -12.12 -28.27
N TRP A 433 9.29 -12.22 -28.28
CA TRP A 433 8.44 -11.37 -29.10
C TRP A 433 7.99 -10.14 -28.31
N GLY A 434 7.61 -9.11 -29.05
CA GLY A 434 7.06 -7.90 -28.51
C GLY A 434 6.11 -7.22 -29.46
N VAL A 435 5.55 -6.11 -29.06
CA VAL A 435 4.70 -5.26 -29.90
C VAL A 435 5.20 -3.82 -29.85
N HIS A 436 5.30 -3.18 -31.01
CA HIS A 436 5.60 -1.76 -31.18
C HIS A 436 4.30 -1.00 -31.42
N LEU A 437 4.10 0.09 -30.65
CA LEU A 437 2.86 0.85 -30.63
C LEU A 437 2.98 2.26 -31.16
N GLY A 438 4.13 2.59 -31.75
CA GLY A 438 4.37 3.88 -32.41
C GLY A 438 5.48 4.70 -31.75
N HIS A 439 5.70 5.89 -32.38
CA HIS A 439 6.73 6.86 -32.03
C HIS A 439 6.09 8.12 -31.48
N TYR A 440 6.59 8.66 -30.36
CA TYR A 440 5.98 9.76 -29.60
C TYR A 440 7.00 10.86 -29.32
N GLY A 441 6.53 12.11 -29.26
CA GLY A 441 7.39 13.29 -29.06
C GLY A 441 8.00 13.37 -27.65
N SER A 442 7.42 12.70 -26.65
CA SER A 442 7.93 12.69 -25.30
C SER A 442 7.87 11.31 -24.64
N ARG A 443 8.83 11.05 -23.74
CA ARG A 443 8.88 9.80 -22.96
C ARG A 443 7.62 9.58 -22.12
N SER A 444 7.09 10.67 -21.53
CA SER A 444 5.91 10.60 -20.68
C SER A 444 4.63 10.25 -21.47
N GLU A 445 4.56 10.63 -22.74
CA GLU A 445 3.46 10.27 -23.64
C GLU A 445 3.52 8.79 -24.01
N ALA A 446 4.70 8.27 -24.40
CA ALA A 446 4.92 6.87 -24.67
C ALA A 446 4.60 5.98 -23.45
N GLU A 447 5.02 6.38 -22.25
CA GLU A 447 4.75 5.64 -21.00
C GLU A 447 3.25 5.62 -20.65
N ARG A 448 2.53 6.73 -20.83
CA ARG A 448 1.07 6.81 -20.61
C ARG A 448 0.30 5.92 -21.58
N LEU A 449 0.71 5.90 -22.86
CA LEU A 449 0.09 5.03 -23.84
C LEU A 449 0.30 3.55 -23.49
N LEU A 450 1.53 3.16 -23.16
CA LEU A 450 1.82 1.78 -22.74
C LEU A 450 0.99 1.35 -21.56
N LEU A 451 0.82 2.21 -20.56
CA LEU A 451 -0.02 1.93 -19.41
C LEU A 451 -1.50 1.77 -19.80
N LYS A 452 -2.03 2.69 -20.62
CA LYS A 452 -3.42 2.62 -21.11
C LYS A 452 -3.70 1.32 -21.88
N ILE A 453 -2.78 0.96 -22.77
CA ILE A 453 -2.92 -0.25 -23.59
C ILE A 453 -2.79 -1.54 -22.75
N GLN A 454 -1.87 -1.59 -21.80
CA GLN A 454 -1.74 -2.75 -20.91
C GLN A 454 -3.00 -2.98 -20.06
N LEU A 455 -3.64 -1.91 -19.61
CA LEU A 455 -4.90 -2.00 -18.87
C LEU A 455 -6.06 -2.46 -19.76
N ALA A 456 -6.08 -2.03 -21.02
CA ALA A 456 -7.14 -2.40 -21.98
C ALA A 456 -6.98 -3.82 -22.56
N GLU A 457 -5.76 -4.33 -22.63
CA GLU A 457 -5.39 -5.64 -23.20
C GLU A 457 -4.61 -6.50 -22.20
N SER A 458 -5.02 -6.49 -20.94
CA SER A 458 -4.33 -7.22 -19.86
C SER A 458 -4.26 -8.72 -20.08
N ALA A 459 -5.20 -9.30 -20.83
CA ALA A 459 -5.21 -10.73 -21.14
C ALA A 459 -4.08 -11.18 -22.08
N THR A 460 -3.55 -10.27 -22.92
CA THR A 460 -2.50 -10.57 -23.92
C THR A 460 -1.19 -9.85 -23.65
N LEU A 461 -1.25 -8.67 -22.99
CA LEU A 461 -0.10 -7.83 -22.68
C LEU A 461 0.20 -7.74 -21.18
N GLY A 462 -0.55 -8.45 -20.32
CA GLY A 462 -0.40 -8.38 -18.87
C GLY A 462 1.01 -8.76 -18.40
N ASP A 463 1.60 -9.76 -19.00
CA ASP A 463 2.94 -10.26 -18.70
C ASP A 463 4.05 -9.53 -19.48
N GLY A 464 3.69 -8.67 -20.46
CA GLY A 464 4.62 -7.91 -21.26
C GLY A 464 5.32 -6.79 -20.51
N LEU A 465 6.64 -6.69 -20.67
CA LEU A 465 7.45 -5.61 -20.13
C LEU A 465 7.31 -4.34 -20.98
N ARG A 466 6.85 -3.26 -20.38
CA ARG A 466 6.81 -1.94 -21.02
C ARG A 466 8.22 -1.41 -21.22
N LYS A 467 8.58 -1.08 -22.46
CA LYS A 467 9.90 -0.56 -22.81
C LYS A 467 9.75 0.68 -23.68
N VAL A 468 10.19 1.82 -23.19
CA VAL A 468 10.32 3.06 -23.96
C VAL A 468 11.76 3.17 -24.41
N VAL A 469 11.96 3.31 -25.71
CA VAL A 469 13.30 3.40 -26.33
C VAL A 469 13.45 4.79 -26.96
N GLU A 470 14.49 5.53 -26.55
CA GLU A 470 14.82 6.81 -27.16
C GLU A 470 15.39 6.60 -28.56
N ARG A 471 14.86 7.34 -29.54
CA ARG A 471 15.28 7.35 -30.93
C ARG A 471 15.48 8.77 -31.43
N LYS A 472 16.12 8.93 -32.55
CA LYS A 472 16.31 10.23 -33.18
C LYS A 472 14.94 10.85 -33.51
N GLY A 473 14.54 11.88 -32.77
CA GLY A 473 13.29 12.61 -32.93
C GLY A 473 12.17 12.25 -31.94
N GLY A 474 12.37 11.30 -30.99
CA GLY A 474 11.37 10.96 -29.99
C GLY A 474 11.56 9.61 -29.29
N TYR A 475 10.47 8.97 -28.93
CA TYR A 475 10.44 7.80 -28.07
C TYR A 475 9.51 6.70 -28.64
N ASP A 476 10.05 5.51 -28.85
CA ASP A 476 9.30 4.35 -29.28
C ASP A 476 8.65 3.65 -28.10
N ALA A 477 7.35 3.37 -28.19
CA ALA A 477 6.58 2.63 -27.18
C ALA A 477 6.50 1.15 -27.55
N ASN A 478 7.03 0.27 -26.69
CA ASN A 478 7.09 -1.18 -26.95
C ASN A 478 6.65 -2.00 -25.73
N PHE A 479 6.03 -3.16 -25.98
CA PHE A 479 5.98 -4.29 -25.04
C PHE A 479 6.97 -5.35 -25.49
N MET A 480 7.68 -5.97 -24.57
CA MET A 480 8.67 -7.01 -24.80
C MET A 480 8.42 -8.20 -23.88
N GLY A 481 9.00 -9.37 -24.18
CA GLY A 481 8.87 -10.55 -23.35
C GLY A 481 7.52 -11.24 -23.49
N LEU A 482 6.98 -11.26 -24.70
CA LEU A 482 5.73 -11.94 -25.04
C LEU A 482 6.02 -13.22 -25.82
N SER A 483 5.11 -14.18 -25.76
CA SER A 483 5.05 -15.25 -26.74
C SER A 483 4.61 -14.69 -28.11
N GLN A 484 4.99 -15.34 -29.22
CA GLN A 484 4.57 -14.93 -30.56
C GLN A 484 3.04 -14.83 -30.64
N GLU A 485 2.36 -15.83 -30.12
CA GLU A 485 0.91 -15.92 -30.14
C GLU A 485 0.22 -14.74 -29.43
N ASN A 486 0.73 -14.35 -28.22
CA ASN A 486 0.24 -13.22 -27.47
C ASN A 486 0.54 -11.88 -28.16
N ALA A 487 1.72 -11.72 -28.76
CA ALA A 487 2.08 -10.52 -29.50
C ALA A 487 1.18 -10.33 -30.73
N ASP A 488 0.95 -11.37 -31.51
CA ASP A 488 0.10 -11.33 -32.70
C ASP A 488 -1.38 -11.12 -32.36
N LEU A 489 -1.87 -11.74 -31.28
CA LEU A 489 -3.23 -11.57 -30.81
C LEU A 489 -3.47 -10.16 -30.29
N ALA A 490 -2.53 -9.61 -29.51
CA ALA A 490 -2.59 -8.23 -29.01
C ALA A 490 -2.64 -7.24 -30.17
N CYS A 491 -1.74 -7.39 -31.18
CA CYS A 491 -1.71 -6.49 -32.33
C CYS A 491 -3.00 -6.55 -33.14
N ARG A 492 -3.56 -7.73 -33.42
CA ARG A 492 -4.85 -7.84 -34.13
C ARG A 492 -5.99 -7.11 -33.38
N ARG A 493 -6.06 -7.24 -32.05
CA ARG A 493 -7.07 -6.56 -31.25
C ARG A 493 -6.89 -5.05 -31.19
N LEU A 494 -5.64 -4.58 -31.11
CA LEU A 494 -5.33 -3.16 -31.08
C LEU A 494 -5.58 -2.51 -32.44
N GLN A 495 -5.23 -3.18 -33.53
CA GLN A 495 -5.51 -2.71 -34.90
C GLN A 495 -7.02 -2.66 -35.18
N ALA A 496 -7.80 -3.64 -34.68
CA ALA A 496 -9.26 -3.61 -34.79
C ALA A 496 -9.91 -2.43 -34.05
N ARG A 497 -9.19 -1.84 -33.06
CA ARG A 497 -9.60 -0.64 -32.32
C ARG A 497 -8.96 0.66 -32.87
N GLY A 498 -8.34 0.60 -34.05
CA GLY A 498 -7.72 1.75 -34.69
C GLY A 498 -6.36 2.17 -34.12
N SER A 499 -5.74 1.35 -33.26
CA SER A 499 -4.42 1.64 -32.70
C SER A 499 -3.32 1.11 -33.61
N ILE A 500 -2.23 1.87 -33.76
CA ILE A 500 -1.03 1.42 -34.48
C ILE A 500 -0.38 0.30 -33.65
N CYS A 501 -0.14 -0.87 -34.29
CA CYS A 501 0.55 -1.98 -33.66
C CYS A 501 1.29 -2.84 -34.68
N PHE A 502 2.56 -3.16 -34.38
CA PHE A 502 3.39 -4.07 -35.14
C PHE A 502 4.05 -5.08 -34.21
N THR A 503 4.00 -6.35 -34.54
CA THR A 503 4.75 -7.37 -33.81
C THR A 503 6.25 -7.22 -34.12
N ILE A 504 7.08 -7.30 -33.09
CA ILE A 504 8.53 -7.26 -33.15
C ILE A 504 9.06 -8.55 -32.49
N GLY A 505 9.93 -9.27 -33.21
CA GLY A 505 10.57 -10.49 -32.73
C GLY A 505 11.72 -10.85 -33.66
N GLN A 506 12.60 -11.73 -33.18
CA GLN A 506 13.63 -12.35 -34.03
C GLN A 506 13.07 -13.56 -34.74
#